data_70117645420af4ee6eaa58ec32802426
#
_entry.id   70117645420af4ee6eaa58ec32802426
#
_cell.length_a   1.000
_cell.length_b   1.000
_cell.length_c   1.000
_cell.angle_alpha   90.00
_cell.angle_beta   90.00
_cell.angle_gamma   90.00
#
_symmetry.space_group_name_H-M   'P 1'
#
loop_
_entity.id
_entity.type
_entity.pdbx_description
1 polymer ?
#
loop_
_entity_poly.entity_id
_entity_poly.type
_entity_poly.pdbx_seq_one_letter_code
_entity_poly.pdbx_strand_id
1 'polypeptide(L)'
;DVVVKNIQSVGGQLDIDSELGKGTTMTLKIPLTLAIIEGIVMRVGESIFVIESGSIKEFLNVKESDMVYEPGGEEYVMIRGECFPVVRLSRKYHLEHAKEDVSDGIMILVEHEDKKMCVFVDHLIGGQEIVVKPIPSYIRKVPGLSGCTQLGDGSIALIIDVGGLLI
;
A
#
# COMPACT_ATOMS: atom_id res chain seq x y z
N ASP A 1 11.01 8.37 -24.91
CA ASP A 1 10.68 8.53 -23.47
C ASP A 1 9.18 8.43 -23.16
N VAL A 2 8.29 9.00 -23.96
CA VAL A 2 6.83 8.93 -23.74
C VAL A 2 6.30 7.51 -23.93
N VAL A 3 6.79 6.80 -24.96
CA VAL A 3 6.38 5.42 -25.26
C VAL A 3 6.78 4.46 -24.13
N VAL A 4 8.00 4.56 -23.64
CA VAL A 4 8.49 3.73 -22.51
C VAL A 4 7.64 3.95 -21.26
N LYS A 5 7.36 5.21 -20.91
CA LYS A 5 6.50 5.52 -19.76
C LYS A 5 5.08 4.99 -19.89
N ASN A 6 4.49 5.07 -21.09
CA ASN A 6 3.14 4.56 -21.31
C ASN A 6 3.09 3.02 -21.24
N ILE A 7 4.11 2.34 -21.75
CA ILE A 7 4.20 0.87 -21.66
C ILE A 7 4.43 0.43 -20.20
N GLN A 8 5.31 1.11 -19.47
CA GLN A 8 5.53 0.85 -18.06
C GLN A 8 4.29 1.11 -17.20
N SER A 9 3.48 2.11 -17.55
CA SER A 9 2.24 2.42 -16.81
C SER A 9 1.17 1.32 -16.88
N VAL A 10 1.26 0.44 -17.89
CA VAL A 10 0.39 -0.75 -18.04
C VAL A 10 1.12 -2.04 -17.63
N GLY A 11 2.24 -1.94 -16.91
CA GLY A 11 3.03 -3.07 -16.44
C GLY A 11 3.82 -3.77 -17.56
N GLY A 12 3.98 -3.13 -18.73
CA GLY A 12 4.72 -3.67 -19.85
C GLY A 12 6.22 -3.32 -19.81
N GLN A 13 6.97 -4.02 -20.66
CA GLN A 13 8.41 -3.80 -20.90
C GLN A 13 8.65 -3.51 -22.37
N LEU A 14 9.60 -2.63 -22.67
CA LEU A 14 10.06 -2.33 -24.02
C LEU A 14 11.55 -2.63 -24.12
N ASP A 15 11.89 -3.55 -25.02
CA ASP A 15 13.26 -3.86 -25.42
C ASP A 15 13.51 -3.27 -26.81
N ILE A 16 14.65 -2.61 -27.02
CA ILE A 16 15.04 -2.01 -28.30
C ILE A 16 16.38 -2.58 -28.71
N ASP A 17 16.43 -3.21 -29.87
CA ASP A 17 17.64 -3.71 -30.49
C ASP A 17 17.85 -3.04 -31.86
N SER A 18 19.04 -2.48 -32.09
CA SER A 18 19.32 -1.71 -33.29
C SER A 18 20.68 -2.04 -33.84
N GLU A 19 20.75 -2.42 -35.15
CA GLU A 19 21.98 -2.72 -35.86
C GLU A 19 22.13 -1.81 -37.08
N LEU A 20 23.26 -1.13 -37.17
CA LEU A 20 23.52 -0.19 -38.25
C LEU A 20 23.45 -0.88 -39.62
N GLY A 21 22.63 -0.34 -40.52
CA GLY A 21 22.43 -0.90 -41.87
C GLY A 21 21.42 -2.07 -41.93
N LYS A 22 20.95 -2.58 -40.81
CA LYS A 22 19.95 -3.64 -40.75
C LYS A 22 18.60 -3.16 -40.23
N GLY A 23 18.59 -2.12 -39.40
CA GLY A 23 17.35 -1.53 -38.86
C GLY A 23 17.25 -1.62 -37.35
N THR A 24 16.04 -1.31 -36.84
CA THR A 24 15.71 -1.31 -35.41
C THR A 24 14.53 -2.21 -35.14
N THR A 25 14.67 -3.10 -34.18
CA THR A 25 13.59 -3.97 -33.68
C THR A 25 13.13 -3.46 -32.31
N MET A 26 11.83 -3.22 -32.17
CA MET A 26 11.19 -2.88 -30.90
C MET A 26 10.34 -4.03 -30.43
N THR A 27 10.66 -4.59 -29.27
CA THR A 27 9.88 -5.68 -28.65
C THR A 27 9.09 -5.15 -27.48
N LEU A 28 7.77 -5.16 -27.57
CA LEU A 28 6.84 -4.80 -26.50
C LEU A 28 6.34 -6.07 -25.82
N LYS A 29 6.59 -6.19 -24.52
CA LYS A 29 6.03 -7.24 -23.67
C LYS A 29 4.93 -6.61 -22.83
N ILE A 30 3.68 -6.96 -23.09
CA ILE A 30 2.51 -6.44 -22.36
C ILE A 30 1.86 -7.61 -21.63
N PRO A 31 1.65 -7.53 -20.30
CA PRO A 31 0.95 -8.60 -19.58
C PRO A 31 -0.50 -8.69 -20.06
N LEU A 32 -0.96 -9.91 -20.38
CA LEU A 32 -2.33 -10.17 -20.79
C LEU A 32 -3.31 -10.24 -19.61
N THR A 33 -2.78 -10.32 -18.38
CA THR A 33 -3.57 -10.46 -17.16
C THR A 33 -3.60 -9.16 -16.37
N LEU A 34 -4.77 -8.79 -15.86
CA LEU A 34 -4.90 -7.80 -14.80
C LEU A 34 -4.09 -8.30 -13.59
N ALA A 35 -3.34 -7.40 -12.95
CA ALA A 35 -2.68 -7.74 -11.70
C ALA A 35 -3.77 -8.01 -10.65
N ILE A 36 -3.95 -9.30 -10.30
CA ILE A 36 -4.84 -9.73 -9.22
C ILE A 36 -3.94 -10.06 -8.04
N ILE A 37 -4.24 -9.47 -6.90
CA ILE A 37 -3.57 -9.71 -5.62
C ILE A 37 -4.58 -10.19 -4.58
N GLU A 38 -4.15 -10.99 -3.63
CA GLU A 38 -4.90 -11.21 -2.40
C GLU A 38 -4.66 -10.04 -1.45
N GLY A 39 -5.72 -9.34 -1.08
CA GLY A 39 -5.63 -8.16 -0.24
C GLY A 39 -6.55 -8.21 0.97
N ILE A 40 -6.11 -7.64 2.06
CA ILE A 40 -6.94 -7.38 3.23
C ILE A 40 -7.50 -5.97 3.12
N VAL A 41 -8.82 -5.91 3.07
CA VAL A 41 -9.57 -4.64 2.99
C VAL A 41 -9.82 -4.13 4.41
N MET A 42 -9.57 -2.86 4.62
CA MET A 42 -9.68 -2.19 5.90
C MET A 42 -10.28 -0.80 5.75
N ARG A 43 -10.81 -0.26 6.84
CA ARG A 43 -11.37 1.09 6.89
C ARG A 43 -10.60 1.96 7.88
N VAL A 44 -10.37 3.21 7.49
CA VAL A 44 -9.84 4.28 8.36
C VAL A 44 -10.67 5.53 8.11
N GLY A 45 -11.41 5.97 9.10
CA GLY A 45 -12.46 6.98 8.93
C GLY A 45 -13.49 6.53 7.88
N GLU A 46 -13.70 7.34 6.87
CA GLU A 46 -14.59 7.04 5.74
C GLU A 46 -13.86 6.39 4.54
N SER A 47 -12.52 6.31 4.60
CA SER A 47 -11.69 5.80 3.51
C SER A 47 -11.46 4.31 3.62
N ILE A 48 -11.38 3.63 2.46
CA ILE A 48 -11.12 2.20 2.38
C ILE A 48 -9.72 1.99 1.79
N PHE A 49 -8.97 1.12 2.44
CA PHE A 49 -7.63 0.75 2.03
C PHE A 49 -7.49 -0.76 1.86
N VAL A 50 -6.49 -1.16 1.10
CA VAL A 50 -6.10 -2.56 0.91
C VAL A 50 -4.61 -2.69 1.15
N ILE A 51 -4.20 -3.70 1.92
CA ILE A 51 -2.81 -4.15 2.01
C ILE A 51 -2.74 -5.55 1.40
N GLU A 52 -1.71 -5.81 0.57
CA GLU A 52 -1.43 -7.13 0.06
C GLU A 52 -1.19 -8.13 1.19
N SER A 53 -1.88 -9.26 1.18
CA SER A 53 -1.82 -10.28 2.25
C SER A 53 -0.40 -10.76 2.54
N GLY A 54 0.42 -10.88 1.49
CA GLY A 54 1.82 -11.32 1.61
C GLY A 54 2.71 -10.39 2.45
N SER A 55 2.36 -9.12 2.57
CA SER A 55 3.08 -8.14 3.40
C SER A 55 2.67 -8.19 4.87
N ILE A 56 1.55 -8.83 5.21
CA ILE A 56 1.01 -8.85 6.57
C ILE A 56 1.61 -10.03 7.33
N LYS A 57 2.14 -9.77 8.52
CA LYS A 57 2.65 -10.78 9.43
C LYS A 57 1.67 -11.14 10.54
N GLU A 58 1.02 -10.14 11.13
CA GLU A 58 0.15 -10.34 12.29
C GLU A 58 -0.85 -9.20 12.45
N PHE A 59 -2.01 -9.52 12.99
CA PHE A 59 -3.02 -8.55 13.47
C PHE A 59 -2.99 -8.54 14.99
N LEU A 60 -2.93 -7.35 15.57
CA LEU A 60 -2.72 -7.14 16.99
C LEU A 60 -3.75 -6.20 17.57
N ASN A 61 -4.27 -6.54 18.74
CA ASN A 61 -4.96 -5.61 19.60
C ASN A 61 -3.96 -5.08 20.62
N VAL A 62 -3.63 -3.81 20.52
CA VAL A 62 -2.66 -3.14 21.40
C VAL A 62 -3.38 -2.22 22.38
N LYS A 63 -2.74 -1.99 23.53
CA LYS A 63 -3.21 -1.04 24.54
C LYS A 63 -2.33 0.18 24.52
N GLU A 64 -2.83 1.26 25.08
CA GLU A 64 -2.06 2.49 25.24
C GLU A 64 -0.75 2.28 26.03
N SER A 65 -0.76 1.31 26.95
CA SER A 65 0.46 0.92 27.71
C SER A 65 1.56 0.29 26.87
N ASP A 66 1.23 -0.19 25.68
CA ASP A 66 2.20 -0.82 24.78
C ASP A 66 2.82 0.20 23.80
N MET A 67 2.29 1.42 23.81
CA MET A 67 2.77 2.51 22.97
C MET A 67 3.93 3.27 23.58
N VAL A 68 4.84 3.69 22.72
CA VAL A 68 5.98 4.55 23.07
C VAL A 68 5.95 5.76 22.16
N TYR A 69 5.95 6.94 22.76
CA TYR A 69 5.89 8.21 22.05
C TYR A 69 7.22 8.94 22.18
N GLU A 70 7.80 9.32 21.04
CA GLU A 70 9.00 10.16 21.04
C GLU A 70 8.67 11.65 21.06
N PRO A 71 9.57 12.50 21.60
CA PRO A 71 9.35 13.94 21.62
C PRO A 71 9.16 14.59 20.25
N GLY A 72 9.62 13.93 19.17
CA GLY A 72 9.46 14.34 17.77
C GLY A 72 8.05 14.06 17.20
N GLY A 73 7.19 13.35 17.95
CA GLY A 73 5.85 12.96 17.51
C GLY A 73 5.81 11.61 16.79
N GLU A 74 6.93 10.91 16.72
CA GLU A 74 6.99 9.55 16.22
C GLU A 74 6.42 8.57 17.25
N GLU A 75 5.67 7.61 16.76
CA GLU A 75 4.99 6.60 17.57
C GLU A 75 5.61 5.22 17.31
N TYR A 76 5.78 4.48 18.38
CA TYR A 76 6.23 3.09 18.34
C TYR A 76 5.33 2.22 19.18
N VAL A 77 5.30 0.93 18.89
CA VAL A 77 4.58 -0.07 19.69
C VAL A 77 5.55 -1.17 20.12
N MET A 78 5.45 -1.55 21.39
CA MET A 78 6.22 -2.66 21.96
C MET A 78 5.45 -3.96 21.79
N ILE A 79 6.00 -4.90 21.02
CA ILE A 79 5.41 -6.21 20.77
C ILE A 79 6.44 -7.28 21.15
N ARG A 80 6.15 -8.07 22.17
CA ARG A 80 7.02 -9.18 22.65
C ARG A 80 8.47 -8.78 22.88
N GLY A 81 8.71 -7.56 23.36
CA GLY A 81 10.05 -7.05 23.65
C GLY A 81 10.77 -6.41 22.47
N GLU A 82 10.15 -6.34 21.31
CA GLU A 82 10.64 -5.61 20.14
C GLU A 82 9.81 -4.35 19.91
N CYS A 83 10.47 -3.28 19.47
CA CYS A 83 9.86 -1.99 19.23
C CYS A 83 9.70 -1.75 17.73
N PHE A 84 8.47 -1.46 17.27
CA PHE A 84 8.16 -1.24 15.87
C PHE A 84 7.60 0.18 15.66
N PRO A 85 8.02 0.88 14.60
CA PRO A 85 7.42 2.18 14.25
C PRO A 85 5.95 2.00 13.86
N VAL A 86 5.12 2.96 14.25
CA VAL A 86 3.68 2.97 13.94
C VAL A 86 3.36 4.04 12.92
N VAL A 87 2.67 3.63 11.86
CA VAL A 87 2.10 4.53 10.86
C VAL A 87 0.60 4.59 11.05
N ARG A 88 0.08 5.77 11.40
CA ARG A 88 -1.36 6.05 11.38
C ARG A 88 -1.74 6.57 10.01
N LEU A 89 -2.53 5.80 9.26
CA LEU A 89 -3.00 6.23 7.94
C LEU A 89 -3.83 7.51 8.03
N SER A 90 -4.59 7.68 9.12
CA SER A 90 -5.37 8.90 9.39
C SER A 90 -4.51 10.16 9.40
N ARG A 91 -3.37 10.13 10.08
CA ARG A 91 -2.45 11.26 10.14
C ARG A 91 -1.68 11.46 8.84
N LYS A 92 -1.18 10.36 8.26
CA LYS A 92 -0.41 10.40 6.99
C LYS A 92 -1.21 10.98 5.83
N TYR A 93 -2.50 10.66 5.76
CA TYR A 93 -3.38 11.08 4.67
C TYR A 93 -4.43 12.12 5.07
N HIS A 94 -4.34 12.68 6.28
CA HIS A 94 -5.24 13.70 6.83
C HIS A 94 -6.72 13.30 6.75
N LEU A 95 -7.01 12.07 7.21
CA LEU A 95 -8.36 11.52 7.17
C LEU A 95 -9.16 11.98 8.40
N GLU A 96 -10.38 12.43 8.16
CA GLU A 96 -11.32 12.80 9.21
C GLU A 96 -12.08 11.58 9.74
N HIS A 97 -12.64 11.70 10.95
CA HIS A 97 -13.48 10.66 11.58
C HIS A 97 -12.80 9.31 11.82
N ALA A 98 -11.47 9.27 11.82
CA ALA A 98 -10.72 8.07 12.16
C ALA A 98 -10.56 7.93 13.69
N LYS A 99 -10.37 6.67 14.13
CA LYS A 99 -10.12 6.37 15.55
C LYS A 99 -8.76 6.89 15.98
N GLU A 100 -8.70 7.52 17.15
CA GLU A 100 -7.47 8.03 17.75
C GLU A 100 -6.91 7.06 18.80
N ASP A 101 -7.78 6.42 19.59
CA ASP A 101 -7.36 5.46 20.61
C ASP A 101 -6.96 4.13 19.96
N VAL A 102 -5.74 3.69 20.25
CA VAL A 102 -5.20 2.43 19.70
C VAL A 102 -5.97 1.21 20.19
N SER A 103 -6.61 1.30 21.34
CA SER A 103 -7.42 0.22 21.92
C SER A 103 -8.74 0.01 21.18
N ASP A 104 -9.18 1.01 20.41
CA ASP A 104 -10.42 0.95 19.65
C ASP A 104 -10.24 0.43 18.22
N GLY A 105 -9.00 0.38 17.74
CA GLY A 105 -8.65 -0.05 16.39
C GLY A 105 -7.86 -1.36 16.36
N ILE A 106 -7.20 -1.58 15.24
CA ILE A 106 -6.39 -2.77 14.98
C ILE A 106 -5.02 -2.32 14.52
N MET A 107 -3.99 -2.91 15.11
CA MET A 107 -2.61 -2.75 14.69
C MET A 107 -2.22 -3.91 13.78
N ILE A 108 -1.66 -3.60 12.61
CA ILE A 108 -1.25 -4.59 11.62
C ILE A 108 0.26 -4.55 11.50
N LEU A 109 0.93 -5.62 11.91
CA LEU A 109 2.37 -5.77 11.69
C LEU A 109 2.61 -6.17 10.23
N VAL A 110 3.31 -5.32 9.50
CA VAL A 110 3.67 -5.52 8.09
C VAL A 110 5.17 -5.57 7.90
N GLU A 111 5.61 -6.23 6.84
CA GLU A 111 7.02 -6.36 6.49
C GLU A 111 7.24 -6.12 4.99
N HIS A 112 8.29 -5.40 4.67
CA HIS A 112 8.78 -5.20 3.33
C HIS A 112 10.32 -5.15 3.34
N GLU A 113 11.00 -6.01 2.55
CA GLU A 113 12.47 -6.09 2.46
C GLU A 113 13.17 -6.12 3.84
N ASP A 114 12.78 -7.05 4.71
CA ASP A 114 13.30 -7.23 6.07
C ASP A 114 13.03 -6.06 7.05
N LYS A 115 12.32 -5.02 6.61
CA LYS A 115 11.87 -3.93 7.49
C LYS A 115 10.45 -4.18 7.94
N LYS A 116 10.23 -4.04 9.23
CA LYS A 116 8.90 -4.20 9.86
C LYS A 116 8.39 -2.89 10.40
N MET A 117 7.09 -2.70 10.28
CA MET A 117 6.37 -1.59 10.92
C MET A 117 4.95 -2.03 11.25
N CYS A 118 4.29 -1.21 12.04
CA CYS A 118 2.87 -1.37 12.35
C CYS A 118 2.04 -0.30 11.65
N VAL A 119 0.92 -0.72 11.08
CA VAL A 119 -0.06 0.18 10.48
C VAL A 119 -1.32 0.15 11.35
N PHE A 120 -1.75 1.30 11.83
CA PHE A 120 -2.97 1.43 12.62
C PHE A 120 -4.17 1.72 11.73
N VAL A 121 -5.24 0.95 11.91
CA VAL A 121 -6.50 1.05 11.17
C VAL A 121 -7.70 0.94 12.10
N ASP A 122 -8.85 1.48 11.69
CA ASP A 122 -10.06 1.49 12.51
C ASP A 122 -10.74 0.12 12.54
N HIS A 123 -10.89 -0.51 11.37
CA HIS A 123 -11.62 -1.78 11.21
C HIS A 123 -11.03 -2.62 10.08
N LEU A 124 -11.05 -3.94 10.27
CA LEU A 124 -10.85 -4.91 9.18
C LEU A 124 -12.22 -5.23 8.56
N ILE A 125 -12.29 -5.21 7.23
CA ILE A 125 -13.48 -5.60 6.47
C ILE A 125 -13.37 -7.08 6.10
N GLY A 126 -12.21 -7.51 5.58
CA GLY A 126 -11.94 -8.90 5.23
C GLY A 126 -10.93 -9.07 4.11
N GLY A 127 -10.60 -10.31 3.82
CA GLY A 127 -9.72 -10.68 2.72
C GLY A 127 -10.50 -10.96 1.44
N GLN A 128 -9.98 -10.50 0.30
CA GLN A 128 -10.54 -10.81 -1.02
C GLN A 128 -9.51 -10.64 -2.13
N GLU A 129 -9.80 -11.19 -3.29
CA GLU A 129 -9.03 -10.94 -4.51
C GLU A 129 -9.31 -9.53 -5.02
N ILE A 130 -8.23 -8.81 -5.31
CA ILE A 130 -8.25 -7.41 -5.70
C ILE A 130 -7.67 -7.26 -7.10
N VAL A 131 -8.43 -6.64 -7.99
CA VAL A 131 -7.94 -6.22 -9.31
C VAL A 131 -7.26 -4.86 -9.16
N VAL A 132 -5.93 -4.85 -9.27
CA VAL A 132 -5.14 -3.62 -9.14
C VAL A 132 -5.31 -2.75 -10.39
N LYS A 133 -5.74 -1.51 -10.18
CA LYS A 133 -5.78 -0.47 -11.22
C LYS A 133 -4.76 0.60 -10.87
N PRO A 134 -3.95 1.05 -11.84
CA PRO A 134 -3.02 2.15 -11.59
C PRO A 134 -3.78 3.44 -11.28
N ILE A 135 -3.21 4.27 -10.41
CA ILE A 135 -3.73 5.62 -10.19
C ILE A 135 -3.51 6.41 -11.48
N PRO A 136 -4.55 7.06 -12.04
CA PRO A 136 -4.43 7.83 -13.27
C PRO A 136 -3.33 8.90 -13.18
N SER A 137 -2.60 9.11 -14.27
CA SER A 137 -1.43 10.01 -14.30
C SER A 137 -1.75 11.49 -14.04
N TYR A 138 -3.01 11.90 -14.19
CA TYR A 138 -3.49 13.25 -13.85
C TYR A 138 -3.73 13.45 -12.34
N ILE A 139 -3.73 12.37 -11.55
CA ILE A 139 -3.78 12.45 -10.10
C ILE A 139 -2.33 12.52 -9.59
N ARG A 140 -2.07 13.48 -8.69
CA ARG A 140 -0.76 13.60 -8.06
C ARG A 140 -0.42 12.31 -7.32
N LYS A 141 0.81 11.79 -7.51
CA LYS A 141 1.29 10.62 -6.77
C LYS A 141 1.27 10.91 -5.27
N VAL A 142 0.64 10.00 -4.53
CA VAL A 142 0.59 10.04 -3.07
C VAL A 142 1.57 8.98 -2.55
N PRO A 143 2.59 9.36 -1.76
CA PRO A 143 3.54 8.39 -1.19
C PRO A 143 2.82 7.33 -0.36
N GLY A 144 3.24 6.07 -0.53
CA GLY A 144 2.64 4.93 0.17
C GLY A 144 1.35 4.37 -0.46
N LEU A 145 0.96 4.86 -1.66
CA LEU A 145 -0.13 4.28 -2.44
C LEU A 145 0.38 3.78 -3.80
N SER A 146 0.07 2.53 -4.14
CA SER A 146 0.49 1.88 -5.40
C SER A 146 -0.61 1.86 -6.46
N GLY A 147 -1.87 1.95 -6.07
CA GLY A 147 -2.99 1.82 -6.97
C GLY A 147 -4.34 2.01 -6.28
N CYS A 148 -5.38 1.64 -7.00
CA CYS A 148 -6.74 1.61 -6.48
C CYS A 148 -7.48 0.38 -7.02
N THR A 149 -8.61 0.07 -6.41
CA THR A 149 -9.54 -0.95 -6.89
C THR A 149 -10.97 -0.51 -6.65
N GLN A 150 -11.88 -1.12 -7.36
CA GLN A 150 -13.31 -0.99 -7.10
C GLN A 150 -13.80 -2.29 -6.45
N LEU A 151 -14.40 -2.18 -5.28
CA LEU A 151 -14.97 -3.31 -4.56
C LEU A 151 -16.34 -3.71 -5.13
N GLY A 152 -16.84 -4.87 -4.71
CA GLY A 152 -18.10 -5.43 -5.20
C GLY A 152 -19.35 -4.56 -4.91
N ASP A 153 -19.30 -3.71 -3.90
CA ASP A 153 -20.34 -2.73 -3.56
C ASP A 153 -20.24 -1.41 -4.33
N GLY A 154 -19.24 -1.30 -5.22
CA GLY A 154 -18.97 -0.10 -6.02
C GLY A 154 -18.07 0.93 -5.36
N SER A 155 -17.69 0.75 -4.10
CA SER A 155 -16.77 1.65 -3.41
C SER A 155 -15.34 1.54 -3.97
N ILE A 156 -14.58 2.63 -3.84
CA ILE A 156 -13.17 2.67 -4.25
C ILE A 156 -12.29 2.44 -3.03
N ALA A 157 -11.34 1.52 -3.15
CA ALA A 157 -10.32 1.27 -2.15
C ALA A 157 -8.94 1.63 -2.71
N LEU A 158 -8.09 2.22 -1.86
CA LEU A 158 -6.72 2.60 -2.18
C LEU A 158 -5.77 1.49 -1.76
N ILE A 159 -4.85 1.11 -2.63
CA ILE A 159 -3.90 0.03 -2.36
C ILE A 159 -2.63 0.63 -1.76
N ILE A 160 -2.28 0.14 -0.58
CA ILE A 160 -1.11 0.58 0.16
C ILE A 160 0.14 -0.09 -0.39
N ASP A 161 1.15 0.72 -0.66
CA ASP A 161 2.53 0.30 -0.88
C ASP A 161 3.27 0.33 0.46
N VAL A 162 3.47 -0.84 1.07
CA VAL A 162 4.15 -0.96 2.36
C VAL A 162 5.57 -0.41 2.31
N GLY A 163 6.30 -0.64 1.21
CA GLY A 163 7.64 -0.06 1.00
C GLY A 163 7.62 1.47 0.97
N GLY A 164 6.62 2.06 0.33
CA GLY A 164 6.44 3.50 0.25
C GLY A 164 5.94 4.16 1.54
N LEU A 165 5.49 3.37 2.54
CA LEU A 165 5.17 3.89 3.87
C LEU A 165 6.41 4.10 4.75
N LEU A 166 7.48 3.34 4.48
CA LEU A 166 8.73 3.32 5.26
C LEU A 166 9.67 4.51 4.97
N ILE A 167 9.27 5.42 4.08
CA ILE A 167 10.06 6.58 3.65
C ILE A 167 9.54 7.85 4.33
#